data_da26cba739f54f0c449952a1db3ae343
#
_entry.id   da26cba739f54f0c449952a1db3ae343
#
_cell.length_a   1.000
_cell.length_b   1.000
_cell.length_c   1.000
_cell.angle_alpha   90.00
_cell.angle_beta   90.00
_cell.angle_gamma   90.00
#
_symmetry.space_group_name_H-M   'P 1'
#
loop_
_entity.id
_entity.type
_entity.pdbx_description
1 polymer ?
#
loop_
_entity_poly.entity_id
_entity_poly.type
_entity_poly.pdbx_seq_one_letter_code
_entity_poly.pdbx_strand_id
1 'polypeptide(L)'
;MALTFDDFQGLIDRMYGEKDRARGSTATFLWLCEEVGELAAAIREGTHAEKEGEFADVLAWLSTLASIAGIDLQAAAARKYAEGCPRCHATPCACG
;
A
#
# COMPACT_ATOMS: atom_id res chain seq x y z
N MET A 1 -4.88 -4.34 -18.44
CA MET A 1 -5.78 -4.77 -17.36
C MET A 1 -5.85 -3.69 -16.29
N ALA A 2 -7.05 -3.26 -15.95
CA ALA A 2 -7.25 -2.27 -14.89
C ALA A 2 -7.39 -3.01 -13.55
N LEU A 3 -6.58 -2.63 -12.58
CA LEU A 3 -6.63 -3.17 -11.22
C LEU A 3 -7.12 -2.08 -10.28
N THR A 4 -8.21 -2.33 -9.55
CA THR A 4 -8.59 -1.48 -8.43
C THR A 4 -7.68 -1.84 -7.24
N PHE A 5 -7.71 -1.04 -6.19
CA PHE A 5 -7.01 -1.40 -4.95
C PHE A 5 -7.50 -2.74 -4.40
N ASP A 6 -8.80 -2.99 -4.51
CA ASP A 6 -9.40 -4.24 -4.06
C ASP A 6 -8.90 -5.42 -4.88
N ASP A 7 -8.84 -5.28 -6.20
CA ASP A 7 -8.31 -6.31 -7.09
C ASP A 7 -6.86 -6.63 -6.75
N PHE A 8 -6.06 -5.60 -6.51
CA PHE A 8 -4.64 -5.77 -6.21
C PHE A 8 -4.43 -6.46 -4.86
N GLN A 9 -5.14 -5.99 -3.84
CA GLN A 9 -5.04 -6.61 -2.51
C GLN A 9 -5.44 -8.08 -2.56
N GLY A 10 -6.53 -8.41 -3.28
CA GLY A 10 -6.97 -9.78 -3.46
C GLY A 10 -5.95 -10.63 -4.21
N LEU A 11 -5.32 -10.07 -5.25
CA LEU A 11 -4.28 -10.77 -6.01
C LEU A 11 -3.08 -11.11 -5.11
N ILE A 12 -2.60 -10.15 -4.35
CA ILE A 12 -1.46 -10.35 -3.44
C ILE A 12 -1.81 -11.41 -2.39
N ASP A 13 -3.03 -11.40 -1.87
CA ASP A 13 -3.47 -12.40 -0.90
C ASP A 13 -3.50 -13.80 -1.51
N ARG A 14 -3.97 -13.94 -2.75
CA ARG A 14 -3.96 -15.24 -3.44
C ARG A 14 -2.55 -15.74 -3.70
N MET A 15 -1.61 -14.84 -4.00
CA MET A 15 -0.22 -15.22 -4.27
C MET A 15 0.55 -15.59 -3.01
N TYR A 16 0.39 -14.83 -1.95
CA TYR A 16 1.27 -14.90 -0.78
C TYR A 16 0.56 -15.03 0.56
N GLY A 17 -0.76 -14.98 0.59
CA GLY A 17 -1.54 -14.86 1.84
C GLY A 17 -1.20 -15.89 2.90
N GLU A 18 -1.00 -17.13 2.50
CA GLU A 18 -0.68 -18.21 3.43
C GLU A 18 0.67 -17.97 4.12
N LYS A 19 1.69 -17.61 3.34
CA LYS A 19 3.02 -17.27 3.86
C LYS A 19 2.96 -16.01 4.71
N ASP A 20 2.21 -15.03 4.27
CA ASP A 20 2.08 -13.74 4.94
C ASP A 20 1.46 -13.90 6.32
N ARG A 21 0.38 -14.67 6.42
CA ARG A 21 -0.27 -14.94 7.71
C ARG A 21 0.64 -15.71 8.65
N ALA A 22 1.41 -16.64 8.12
CA ALA A 22 2.39 -17.40 8.92
C ALA A 22 3.50 -16.50 9.45
N ARG A 23 3.94 -15.51 8.66
CA ARG A 23 4.97 -14.55 9.08
C ARG A 23 4.45 -13.61 10.16
N GLY A 24 3.20 -13.19 10.06
CA GLY A 24 2.55 -12.30 11.02
C GLY A 24 2.81 -10.81 10.77
N SER A 25 2.07 -9.97 11.50
CA SER A 25 2.05 -8.53 11.26
C SER A 25 3.35 -7.82 11.61
N THR A 26 4.01 -8.20 12.69
CA THR A 26 5.24 -7.52 13.13
C THR A 26 6.36 -7.70 12.11
N ALA A 27 6.63 -8.92 11.69
CA ALA A 27 7.67 -9.20 10.70
C ALA A 27 7.32 -8.59 9.36
N THR A 28 6.05 -8.63 8.98
CA THR A 28 5.58 -8.02 7.73
C THR A 28 5.79 -6.49 7.75
N PHE A 29 5.52 -5.85 8.88
CA PHE A 29 5.75 -4.40 9.01
C PHE A 29 7.23 -4.05 8.84
N LEU A 30 8.12 -4.86 9.41
CA LEU A 30 9.56 -4.64 9.26
C LEU A 30 10.00 -4.76 7.80
N TRP A 31 9.45 -5.72 7.06
CA TRP A 31 9.72 -5.84 5.63
C TRP A 31 9.18 -4.65 4.84
N LEU A 32 8.00 -4.15 5.20
CA LEU A 32 7.45 -2.94 4.59
C LEU A 32 8.40 -1.75 4.80
N CYS A 33 8.93 -1.59 6.01
CA CYS A 33 9.90 -0.52 6.31
C CYS A 33 11.17 -0.65 5.46
N GLU A 34 11.66 -1.87 5.26
CA GLU A 34 12.81 -2.11 4.40
C GLU A 34 12.53 -1.72 2.95
N GLU A 35 11.35 -2.07 2.44
CA GLU A 35 10.97 -1.69 1.07
C GLU A 35 10.82 -0.18 0.91
N VAL A 36 10.34 0.52 1.93
CA VAL A 36 10.29 1.98 1.92
C VAL A 36 11.71 2.55 1.80
N GLY A 37 12.68 1.94 2.47
CA GLY A 37 14.09 2.33 2.34
C GLY A 37 14.63 2.11 0.93
N GLU A 38 14.27 0.99 0.30
CA GLU A 38 14.66 0.72 -1.09
C GLU A 38 14.01 1.69 -2.07
N LEU A 39 12.75 2.06 -1.82
CA LEU A 39 12.08 3.09 -2.60
C LEU A 39 12.82 4.43 -2.48
N ALA A 40 13.26 4.79 -1.28
CA ALA A 40 14.01 6.02 -1.06
C ALA A 40 15.31 6.02 -1.88
N ALA A 41 16.02 4.90 -1.90
CA ALA A 41 17.23 4.75 -2.68
C ALA A 41 16.95 4.86 -4.18
N ALA A 42 15.87 4.25 -4.66
CA ALA A 42 15.49 4.31 -6.07
C ALA A 42 15.11 5.73 -6.48
N ILE A 43 14.40 6.46 -5.63
CA ILE A 43 14.04 7.86 -5.89
C ILE A 43 15.30 8.72 -6.04
N ARG A 44 16.30 8.45 -5.22
CA ARG A 44 17.56 9.22 -5.20
C ARG A 44 18.46 8.90 -6.39
N GLU A 45 18.58 7.63 -6.77
CA GLU A 45 19.61 7.16 -7.70
C GLU A 45 19.10 6.21 -8.79
N GLY A 46 17.85 5.78 -8.73
CA GLY A 46 17.34 4.74 -9.62
C GLY A 46 16.83 5.25 -10.95
N THR A 47 16.68 4.32 -11.89
CA THR A 47 16.01 4.58 -13.16
C THR A 47 14.51 4.67 -12.93
N HIS A 48 13.78 5.13 -13.95
CA HIS A 48 12.32 5.18 -13.87
C HIS A 48 11.72 3.78 -13.63
N ALA A 49 12.22 2.78 -14.32
CA ALA A 49 11.74 1.40 -14.15
C ALA A 49 11.99 0.87 -12.73
N GLU A 50 13.15 1.19 -12.15
CA GLU A 50 13.44 0.80 -10.77
C GLU A 50 12.51 1.48 -9.78
N LYS A 51 12.22 2.78 -10.00
CA LYS A 51 11.25 3.50 -9.16
C LYS A 51 9.87 2.87 -9.22
N GLU A 52 9.40 2.54 -10.43
CA GLU A 52 8.10 1.87 -10.60
C GLU A 52 8.05 0.55 -9.84
N GLY A 53 9.11 -0.24 -9.92
CA GLY A 53 9.21 -1.52 -9.21
C GLY A 53 9.12 -1.34 -7.70
N GLU A 54 9.84 -0.36 -7.16
CA GLU A 54 9.83 -0.14 -5.70
C GLU A 54 8.50 0.42 -5.20
N PHE A 55 7.82 1.28 -5.98
CA PHE A 55 6.47 1.68 -5.64
C PHE A 55 5.51 0.49 -5.59
N ALA A 56 5.62 -0.40 -6.58
CA ALA A 56 4.79 -1.61 -6.62
C ALA A 56 5.05 -2.52 -5.42
N ASP A 57 6.32 -2.68 -5.03
CA ASP A 57 6.71 -3.51 -3.89
C ASP A 57 6.17 -2.95 -2.57
N VAL A 58 6.28 -1.63 -2.37
CA VAL A 58 5.72 -0.99 -1.18
C VAL A 58 4.21 -1.19 -1.12
N LEU A 59 3.52 -1.02 -2.25
CA LEU A 59 2.08 -1.23 -2.31
C LEU A 59 1.71 -2.70 -2.00
N ALA A 60 2.51 -3.65 -2.49
CA ALA A 60 2.29 -5.07 -2.23
C ALA A 60 2.44 -5.40 -0.74
N TRP A 61 3.51 -4.92 -0.09
CA TRP A 61 3.72 -5.15 1.33
C TRP A 61 2.65 -4.48 2.19
N LEU A 62 2.22 -3.28 1.79
CA LEU A 62 1.12 -2.60 2.47
C LEU A 62 -0.18 -3.39 2.36
N SER A 63 -0.46 -3.94 1.17
CA SER A 63 -1.64 -4.78 0.93
C SER A 63 -1.61 -6.04 1.80
N THR A 64 -0.44 -6.68 1.89
CA THR A 64 -0.23 -7.85 2.74
C THR A 64 -0.53 -7.53 4.20
N LEU A 65 0.03 -6.43 4.70
CA LEU A 65 -0.16 -6.03 6.09
C LEU A 65 -1.63 -5.74 6.38
N ALA A 66 -2.31 -5.05 5.46
CA ALA A 66 -3.73 -4.76 5.60
C ALA A 66 -4.56 -6.06 5.66
N SER A 67 -4.25 -7.03 4.80
CA SER A 67 -4.95 -8.33 4.79
C SER A 67 -4.75 -9.07 6.11
N ILE A 68 -3.55 -9.08 6.65
CA ILE A 68 -3.27 -9.70 7.96
C ILE A 68 -4.10 -9.02 9.06
N ALA A 69 -4.24 -7.70 8.99
CA ALA A 69 -5.01 -6.91 9.96
C ALA A 69 -6.53 -6.98 9.74
N GLY A 70 -6.98 -7.63 8.69
CA GLY A 70 -8.41 -7.69 8.35
C GLY A 70 -8.94 -6.38 7.79
N ILE A 71 -8.09 -5.58 7.16
CA ILE A 71 -8.45 -4.27 6.60
C ILE A 71 -8.58 -4.37 5.08
N ASP A 72 -9.70 -3.90 4.56
CA ASP A 72 -9.92 -3.72 3.12
C ASP A 72 -9.42 -2.32 2.76
N LEU A 73 -8.32 -2.24 2.03
CA LEU A 73 -7.67 -0.97 1.70
C LEU A 73 -8.58 -0.04 0.90
N GLN A 74 -9.27 -0.57 -0.10
CA GLN A 74 -10.15 0.25 -0.94
C GLN A 74 -11.28 0.86 -0.12
N ALA A 75 -11.92 0.05 0.71
CA ALA A 75 -12.99 0.53 1.59
C ALA A 75 -12.48 1.55 2.60
N ALA A 76 -11.30 1.31 3.17
CA ALA A 76 -10.68 2.23 4.13
C ALA A 76 -10.37 3.57 3.47
N ALA A 77 -9.78 3.54 2.27
CA ALA A 77 -9.45 4.75 1.52
C ALA A 77 -10.71 5.54 1.14
N ALA A 78 -11.73 4.85 0.66
CA ALA A 78 -13.00 5.47 0.29
C ALA A 78 -13.68 6.12 1.50
N ARG A 79 -13.71 5.41 2.61
CA ARG A 79 -14.36 5.90 3.84
C ARG A 79 -13.69 7.17 4.35
N LYS A 80 -12.38 7.28 4.19
CA LYS A 80 -11.63 8.41 4.73
C LYS A 80 -11.54 9.59 3.76
N TYR A 81 -11.43 9.34 2.44
CA TYR A 81 -11.06 10.36 1.47
C TYR A 81 -12.06 10.60 0.34
N ALA A 82 -13.10 9.76 0.19
CA ALA A 82 -13.99 9.88 -0.96
C ALA A 82 -14.70 11.25 -1.06
N GLU A 83 -14.89 11.91 0.06
CA GLU A 83 -15.57 13.22 0.09
C GLU A 83 -14.59 14.41 0.14
N GLY A 84 -13.32 14.17 -0.16
CA GLY A 84 -12.28 15.20 -0.13
C GLY A 84 -11.45 15.14 1.14
N CYS A 85 -10.82 16.24 1.50
CA CYS A 85 -9.99 16.30 2.70
C CYS A 85 -10.76 15.86 3.95
N PRO A 86 -10.26 14.91 4.75
CA PRO A 86 -10.99 14.44 5.94
C PRO A 86 -11.33 15.52 6.95
N ARG A 87 -10.59 16.63 6.95
CA ARG A 87 -10.82 17.73 7.91
C ARG A 87 -11.81 18.77 7.40
N CYS A 88 -11.66 19.19 6.14
CA CYS A 88 -12.50 20.28 5.58
C CYS A 88 -13.46 19.83 4.49
N HIS A 89 -13.39 18.57 4.06
CA HIS A 89 -14.23 17.99 3.01
C HIS A 89 -14.10 18.66 1.64
N ALA A 90 -13.03 19.42 1.42
CA ALA A 90 -12.82 20.12 0.16
C ALA A 90 -11.75 19.43 -0.71
N THR A 91 -11.91 19.60 -2.04
CA THR A 91 -10.94 19.18 -3.04
C THR A 91 -10.77 20.35 -4.03
N PRO A 92 -9.62 21.06 -4.02
CA PRO A 92 -8.45 20.86 -3.17
C PRO A 92 -8.71 21.24 -1.71
N CYS A 93 -7.84 20.73 -0.83
CA CYS A 93 -7.95 21.00 0.60
C CYS A 93 -7.95 22.49 0.90
N ALA A 94 -8.88 22.94 1.75
CA ALA A 94 -9.02 24.33 2.16
C ALA A 94 -8.51 24.58 3.59
N CYS A 95 -7.85 23.63 4.21
CA CYS A 95 -7.27 23.81 5.55
C CYS A 95 -6.16 24.86 5.51
N GLY A 96 -6.11 25.69 6.52
CA GLY A 96 -5.10 26.72 6.66
C GLY A 96 -3.77 26.20 7.20
#